data_253ab68f68352efbf17e24cb8a19f3d8
#
_entry.id   253ab68f68352efbf17e24cb8a19f3d8
#
_cell.length_a   1.000
_cell.length_b   1.000
_cell.length_c   1.000
_cell.angle_alpha   90.00
_cell.angle_beta   90.00
_cell.angle_gamma   90.00
#
_symmetry.space_group_name_H-M   'P 1'
#
loop_
_entity.id
_entity.type
_entity.pdbx_description
1 polymer ?
#
loop_
_entity_poly.entity_id
_entity_poly.type
_entity_poly.pdbx_seq_one_letter_code
_entity_poly.pdbx_strand_id
1 'polypeptide(L)'
;QVSRCIIAAMQADKQPHAWLDMRDCTVSIRDRFPALYTWCRTHGYDPHNQLPVVPAAHYTMGGVQTDSNGQTTLPRLYAVGEVASTRVHGANRLASNSLLEGLVFGYRVAQHFNALPHLSPVTLPTNWPDQLPMTPGSTGRIHQLRQLMSHSAGIIRTQAQLHAASAFLDEHCPIKQPCTYDQWQYTILHTVATEIIRDSLAQTENCGSFFCQDLAICTQSGCSFP
;
A
#
# COMPACT_ATOMS: atom_id res chain seq x y z
N GLN A 1 12.93 11.11 1.13
CA GLN A 1 13.66 12.18 0.40
C GLN A 1 14.02 11.76 -1.02
N VAL A 2 14.66 10.59 -1.22
CA VAL A 2 15.08 10.09 -2.56
C VAL A 2 13.93 10.06 -3.55
N SER A 3 12.78 9.46 -3.21
CA SER A 3 11.62 9.38 -4.11
C SER A 3 11.11 10.74 -4.55
N ARG A 4 11.15 11.75 -3.67
CA ARG A 4 10.77 13.14 -4.03
C ARG A 4 11.75 13.78 -5.00
N CYS A 5 13.06 13.54 -4.81
CA CYS A 5 14.07 14.01 -5.77
C CYS A 5 13.90 13.37 -7.14
N ILE A 6 13.60 12.06 -7.20
CA ILE A 6 13.33 11.36 -8.46
C ILE A 6 12.10 11.96 -9.17
N ILE A 7 10.99 12.19 -8.45
CA ILE A 7 9.80 12.83 -9.04
C ILE A 7 10.12 14.24 -9.55
N ALA A 8 10.87 15.04 -8.79
CA ALA A 8 11.27 16.37 -9.23
C ALA A 8 12.14 16.34 -10.49
N ALA A 9 13.08 15.40 -10.59
CA ALA A 9 13.89 15.20 -11.78
C ALA A 9 13.03 14.78 -12.98
N MET A 10 12.14 13.80 -12.80
CA MET A 10 11.21 13.36 -13.87
C MET A 10 10.34 14.53 -14.38
N GLN A 11 9.87 15.40 -13.47
CA GLN A 11 9.08 16.59 -13.85
C GLN A 11 9.92 17.62 -14.61
N ALA A 12 11.16 17.88 -14.15
CA ALA A 12 12.07 18.81 -14.81
C ALA A 12 12.45 18.35 -16.21
N ASP A 13 12.70 17.06 -16.39
CA ASP A 13 13.08 16.43 -17.65
C ASP A 13 11.86 16.13 -18.54
N LYS A 14 10.63 16.32 -18.03
CA LYS A 14 9.36 15.96 -18.69
C LYS A 14 9.34 14.50 -19.17
N GLN A 15 9.90 13.61 -18.36
CA GLN A 15 9.96 12.18 -18.65
C GLN A 15 8.99 11.40 -17.71
N PRO A 16 8.35 10.33 -18.20
CA PRO A 16 7.46 9.50 -17.40
C PRO A 16 8.19 8.56 -16.44
N HIS A 17 9.52 8.50 -16.51
CA HIS A 17 10.38 7.64 -15.68
C HIS A 17 11.75 8.27 -15.47
N ALA A 18 12.49 7.81 -14.49
CA ALA A 18 13.92 8.03 -14.33
C ALA A 18 14.70 6.79 -14.84
N TRP A 19 15.99 6.94 -15.00
CA TRP A 19 16.86 5.87 -15.43
C TRP A 19 17.69 5.32 -14.25
N LEU A 20 17.56 4.02 -13.98
CA LEU A 20 18.48 3.29 -13.10
C LEU A 20 19.65 2.81 -13.95
N ASP A 21 20.82 3.38 -13.73
CA ASP A 21 22.04 3.03 -14.46
C ASP A 21 22.70 1.81 -13.83
N MET A 22 22.74 0.72 -14.60
CA MET A 22 23.31 -0.56 -14.19
C MET A 22 24.70 -0.82 -14.79
N ARG A 23 25.24 0.11 -15.59
CA ARG A 23 26.49 -0.11 -16.35
C ARG A 23 27.71 -0.33 -15.44
N ASP A 24 27.75 0.36 -14.30
CA ASP A 24 28.82 0.25 -13.33
C ASP A 24 28.56 -0.83 -12.24
N CYS A 25 27.53 -1.65 -12.44
CA CYS A 25 27.22 -2.73 -11.49
C CYS A 25 28.26 -3.86 -11.62
N THR A 26 29.07 -4.05 -10.59
CA THR A 26 30.16 -5.03 -10.58
C THR A 26 29.71 -6.46 -10.25
N VAL A 27 28.47 -6.63 -9.78
CA VAL A 27 27.93 -7.96 -9.46
C VAL A 27 27.24 -8.57 -10.68
N SER A 28 27.30 -9.91 -10.80
CA SER A 28 26.52 -10.62 -11.82
C SER A 28 25.04 -10.45 -11.55
N ILE A 29 24.34 -9.66 -12.38
CA ILE A 29 22.90 -9.41 -12.27
C ILE A 29 22.13 -10.72 -12.47
N ARG A 30 22.60 -11.58 -13.38
CA ARG A 30 21.99 -12.89 -13.64
C ARG A 30 21.97 -13.78 -12.40
N ASP A 31 23.10 -13.84 -11.67
CA ASP A 31 23.25 -14.75 -10.54
C ASP A 31 22.66 -14.16 -9.26
N ARG A 32 22.78 -12.85 -9.08
CA ARG A 32 22.32 -12.16 -7.86
C ARG A 32 20.86 -11.81 -7.90
N PHE A 33 20.33 -11.50 -9.09
CA PHE A 33 18.94 -11.04 -9.30
C PHE A 33 18.30 -11.77 -10.49
N PRO A 34 18.19 -13.13 -10.46
CA PRO A 34 17.75 -13.92 -11.62
C PRO A 34 16.34 -13.56 -12.12
N ALA A 35 15.44 -13.19 -11.21
CA ALA A 35 14.09 -12.75 -11.59
C ALA A 35 14.12 -11.44 -12.38
N LEU A 36 14.87 -10.45 -11.92
CA LEU A 36 15.06 -9.18 -12.64
C LEU A 36 15.71 -9.42 -14.01
N TYR A 37 16.77 -10.23 -14.06
CA TYR A 37 17.45 -10.58 -15.32
C TYR A 37 16.47 -11.17 -16.32
N THR A 38 15.70 -12.18 -15.92
CA THR A 38 14.72 -12.84 -16.77
C THR A 38 13.65 -11.86 -17.23
N TRP A 39 13.10 -11.05 -16.31
CA TRP A 39 12.10 -10.06 -16.64
C TRP A 39 12.61 -9.04 -17.68
N CYS A 40 13.80 -8.48 -17.49
CA CYS A 40 14.40 -7.56 -18.44
C CYS A 40 14.50 -8.19 -19.83
N ARG A 41 15.05 -9.40 -19.93
CA ARG A 41 15.22 -10.11 -21.20
C ARG A 41 13.89 -10.39 -21.90
N THR A 42 12.87 -10.78 -21.17
CA THR A 42 11.54 -11.07 -21.74
C THR A 42 10.80 -9.81 -22.21
N HIS A 43 11.13 -8.65 -21.64
CA HIS A 43 10.52 -7.36 -22.02
C HIS A 43 11.40 -6.48 -22.91
N GLY A 44 12.50 -7.04 -23.44
CA GLY A 44 13.35 -6.34 -24.40
C GLY A 44 14.33 -5.33 -23.79
N TYR A 45 14.54 -5.37 -22.46
CA TYR A 45 15.53 -4.55 -21.79
C TYR A 45 16.87 -5.29 -21.61
N ASP A 46 17.96 -4.54 -21.69
CA ASP A 46 19.27 -5.06 -21.32
C ASP A 46 19.50 -4.81 -19.81
N PRO A 47 19.61 -5.88 -18.97
CA PRO A 47 19.79 -5.74 -17.53
C PRO A 47 21.17 -5.12 -17.15
N HIS A 48 22.10 -5.01 -18.08
CA HIS A 48 23.42 -4.40 -17.87
C HIS A 48 23.51 -2.94 -18.34
N ASN A 49 22.37 -2.35 -18.77
CA ASN A 49 22.30 -0.98 -19.26
C ASN A 49 21.42 -0.13 -18.33
N GLN A 50 20.75 0.87 -18.87
CA GLN A 50 19.81 1.72 -18.15
C GLN A 50 18.42 1.11 -18.14
N LEU A 51 17.79 1.04 -16.97
CA LEU A 51 16.44 0.53 -16.80
C LEU A 51 15.50 1.67 -16.42
N PRO A 52 14.31 1.78 -17.08
CA PRO A 52 13.32 2.78 -16.70
C PRO A 52 12.69 2.42 -15.35
N VAL A 53 12.68 3.35 -14.40
CA VAL A 53 12.15 3.18 -13.07
C VAL A 53 11.30 4.37 -12.65
N VAL A 54 10.30 4.10 -11.83
CA VAL A 54 9.47 5.11 -11.17
C VAL A 54 9.39 4.82 -9.67
N PRO A 55 9.31 5.83 -8.82
CA PRO A 55 9.00 5.61 -7.42
C PRO A 55 7.58 5.03 -7.27
N ALA A 56 7.46 4.01 -6.44
CA ALA A 56 6.18 3.36 -6.17
C ALA A 56 5.99 3.11 -4.68
N ALA A 57 4.73 2.94 -4.25
CA ALA A 57 4.43 2.46 -2.91
C ALA A 57 5.01 1.05 -2.74
N HIS A 58 5.74 0.84 -1.65
CA HIS A 58 6.42 -0.43 -1.35
C HIS A 58 5.83 -1.14 -0.15
N TYR A 59 5.44 -0.38 0.89
CA TYR A 59 4.94 -0.91 2.14
C TYR A 59 3.91 0.05 2.76
N THR A 60 2.83 -0.50 3.33
CA THR A 60 1.82 0.27 4.04
C THR A 60 2.06 0.16 5.56
N MET A 61 2.38 1.30 6.21
CA MET A 61 2.35 1.39 7.66
C MET A 61 0.91 1.59 8.11
N GLY A 62 0.55 1.00 9.25
CA GLY A 62 -0.84 0.99 9.70
C GLY A 62 -1.56 -0.30 9.27
N GLY A 63 -2.88 -0.32 9.37
CA GLY A 63 -3.70 -1.50 9.06
C GLY A 63 -4.64 -1.88 10.19
N VAL A 64 -4.95 -3.16 10.33
CA VAL A 64 -5.81 -3.68 11.38
C VAL A 64 -5.11 -3.55 12.73
N GLN A 65 -5.69 -2.79 13.65
CA GLN A 65 -5.12 -2.58 14.98
C GLN A 65 -5.06 -3.90 15.78
N THR A 66 -3.88 -4.19 16.33
CA THR A 66 -3.63 -5.40 17.11
C THR A 66 -2.92 -5.09 18.42
N ASP A 67 -3.07 -6.01 19.38
CA ASP A 67 -2.24 -6.03 20.58
C ASP A 67 -0.87 -6.71 20.31
N SER A 68 -0.08 -6.89 21.37
CA SER A 68 1.24 -7.55 21.29
C SER A 68 1.20 -9.03 20.89
N ASN A 69 0.04 -9.66 20.92
CA ASN A 69 -0.21 -11.04 20.53
C ASN A 69 -0.89 -11.14 19.16
N GLY A 70 -1.02 -10.02 18.44
CA GLY A 70 -1.68 -9.96 17.13
C GLY A 70 -3.19 -10.07 17.18
N GLN A 71 -3.82 -10.02 18.37
CA GLN A 71 -5.27 -10.08 18.54
C GLN A 71 -5.89 -8.73 18.18
N THR A 72 -6.95 -8.74 17.39
CA THR A 72 -7.71 -7.53 17.02
C THR A 72 -8.78 -7.21 18.08
N THR A 73 -9.50 -6.10 17.91
CA THR A 73 -10.65 -5.76 18.75
C THR A 73 -11.83 -6.70 18.58
N LEU A 74 -11.87 -7.47 17.49
CA LEU A 74 -12.88 -8.50 17.26
C LEU A 74 -12.43 -9.82 17.89
N PRO A 75 -13.25 -10.44 18.75
CA PRO A 75 -12.90 -11.71 19.35
C PRO A 75 -12.57 -12.78 18.30
N ARG A 76 -11.48 -13.52 18.50
CA ARG A 76 -11.04 -14.66 17.66
C ARG A 76 -10.52 -14.23 16.28
N LEU A 77 -10.32 -12.94 16.02
CA LEU A 77 -9.69 -12.42 14.83
C LEU A 77 -8.29 -11.92 15.17
N TYR A 78 -7.31 -12.35 14.37
CA TYR A 78 -5.90 -11.97 14.49
C TYR A 78 -5.40 -11.37 13.19
N ALA A 79 -4.43 -10.47 13.26
CA ALA A 79 -3.74 -9.93 12.11
C ALA A 79 -2.23 -9.88 12.36
N VAL A 80 -1.43 -10.23 11.35
CA VAL A 80 0.04 -10.30 11.44
C VAL A 80 0.67 -9.89 10.12
N GLY A 81 1.84 -9.27 10.19
CA GLY A 81 2.57 -8.77 9.03
C GLY A 81 2.01 -7.45 8.52
N GLU A 82 2.19 -7.15 7.24
CA GLU A 82 1.85 -5.84 6.65
C GLU A 82 0.39 -5.40 6.85
N VAL A 83 -0.54 -6.34 6.98
CA VAL A 83 -1.96 -6.05 7.23
C VAL A 83 -2.22 -5.53 8.63
N ALA A 84 -1.31 -5.77 9.58
CA ALA A 84 -1.47 -5.42 10.99
C ALA A 84 -0.88 -4.05 11.32
N SER A 85 -1.57 -3.29 12.16
CA SER A 85 -1.04 -2.10 12.81
C SER A 85 -0.52 -2.43 14.21
N THR A 86 0.70 -2.94 14.27
CA THR A 86 1.39 -3.25 15.54
C THR A 86 2.04 -2.03 16.18
N ARG A 87 2.08 -0.89 15.46
CA ARG A 87 2.74 0.37 15.79
C ARG A 87 4.27 0.33 15.86
N VAL A 88 4.92 -0.81 15.58
CA VAL A 88 6.39 -0.92 15.62
C VAL A 88 7.10 -0.08 14.56
N HIS A 89 6.41 0.28 13.50
CA HIS A 89 6.98 1.08 12.40
C HIS A 89 6.76 2.58 12.56
N GLY A 90 5.86 3.01 13.45
CA GLY A 90 5.51 4.42 13.60
C GLY A 90 5.09 5.03 12.26
N ALA A 91 5.53 6.25 12.02
CA ALA A 91 5.19 7.01 10.81
C ALA A 91 5.95 6.56 9.55
N ASN A 92 7.02 5.79 9.68
CA ASN A 92 7.79 5.28 8.55
C ASN A 92 8.62 4.06 8.93
N ARG A 93 8.47 2.98 8.20
CA ARG A 93 9.16 1.71 8.46
C ARG A 93 10.66 1.82 8.17
N LEU A 94 11.49 1.34 9.10
CA LEU A 94 12.90 1.11 8.83
C LEU A 94 13.07 -0.01 7.80
N ALA A 95 14.03 0.18 6.89
CA ALA A 95 14.30 -0.80 5.82
C ALA A 95 14.47 -2.22 6.39
N SER A 96 13.88 -3.21 5.71
CA SER A 96 13.90 -4.65 6.03
C SER A 96 13.15 -5.08 7.29
N ASN A 97 12.58 -4.16 8.08
CA ASN A 97 11.92 -4.50 9.35
C ASN A 97 10.56 -5.21 9.18
N SER A 98 9.93 -5.14 8.00
CA SER A 98 8.64 -5.80 7.76
C SER A 98 8.70 -7.32 7.92
N LEU A 99 9.78 -7.95 7.45
CA LEU A 99 9.95 -9.40 7.59
C LEU A 99 10.17 -9.80 9.05
N LEU A 100 10.93 -9.00 9.82
CA LEU A 100 11.13 -9.23 11.25
C LEU A 100 9.83 -9.07 12.04
N GLU A 101 9.02 -8.05 11.72
CA GLU A 101 7.68 -7.89 12.30
C GLU A 101 6.82 -9.13 12.06
N GLY A 102 6.71 -9.57 10.81
CA GLY A 102 5.92 -10.75 10.43
C GLY A 102 6.36 -12.00 11.20
N LEU A 103 7.66 -12.24 11.34
CA LEU A 103 8.19 -13.37 12.07
C LEU A 103 7.91 -13.28 13.58
N VAL A 104 8.19 -12.14 14.22
CA VAL A 104 8.02 -11.96 15.67
C VAL A 104 6.55 -12.04 16.06
N PHE A 105 5.68 -11.30 15.38
CA PHE A 105 4.26 -11.30 15.70
C PHE A 105 3.59 -12.61 15.28
N GLY A 106 4.01 -13.25 14.19
CA GLY A 106 3.55 -14.60 13.83
C GLY A 106 3.85 -15.63 14.91
N TYR A 107 5.06 -15.59 15.46
CA TYR A 107 5.44 -16.43 16.59
C TYR A 107 4.59 -16.16 17.84
N ARG A 108 4.37 -14.89 18.19
CA ARG A 108 3.53 -14.50 19.33
C ARG A 108 2.08 -14.96 19.20
N VAL A 109 1.50 -14.78 17.99
CA VAL A 109 0.15 -15.28 17.70
C VAL A 109 0.08 -16.78 17.88
N ALA A 110 1.05 -17.53 17.36
CA ALA A 110 1.08 -18.98 17.50
C ALA A 110 1.17 -19.43 18.98
N GLN A 111 2.02 -18.79 19.77
CA GLN A 111 2.11 -19.05 21.21
C GLN A 111 0.79 -18.74 21.92
N HIS A 112 0.21 -17.57 21.65
CA HIS A 112 -1.06 -17.16 22.26
C HIS A 112 -2.17 -18.13 21.88
N PHE A 113 -2.28 -18.50 20.61
CA PHE A 113 -3.30 -19.41 20.09
C PHE A 113 -3.21 -20.80 20.75
N ASN A 114 -1.99 -21.32 20.92
CA ASN A 114 -1.77 -22.63 21.58
C ASN A 114 -2.11 -22.62 23.07
N ALA A 115 -2.11 -21.45 23.71
CA ALA A 115 -2.47 -21.31 25.12
C ALA A 115 -3.99 -21.13 25.34
N LEU A 116 -4.77 -20.92 24.27
CA LEU A 116 -6.22 -20.78 24.38
C LEU A 116 -6.89 -22.13 24.68
N PRO A 117 -7.98 -22.14 25.48
CA PRO A 117 -8.78 -23.34 25.64
C PRO A 117 -9.35 -23.82 24.30
N HIS A 118 -9.48 -25.12 24.15
CA HIS A 118 -10.09 -25.70 22.94
C HIS A 118 -11.47 -25.10 22.68
N LEU A 119 -11.63 -24.44 21.56
CA LEU A 119 -12.89 -23.85 21.15
C LEU A 119 -13.71 -24.91 20.41
N SER A 120 -15.01 -24.93 20.68
CA SER A 120 -15.93 -25.77 19.90
C SER A 120 -15.86 -25.39 18.42
N PRO A 121 -15.90 -26.36 17.50
CA PRO A 121 -15.94 -26.10 16.06
C PRO A 121 -17.11 -25.17 15.74
N VAL A 122 -16.84 -24.16 14.92
CA VAL A 122 -17.90 -23.30 14.36
C VAL A 122 -18.43 -23.96 13.10
N THR A 123 -19.73 -24.22 13.06
CA THR A 123 -20.37 -24.65 11.83
C THR A 123 -20.38 -23.49 10.84
N LEU A 124 -19.63 -23.62 9.76
CA LEU A 124 -19.65 -22.62 8.70
C LEU A 124 -20.98 -22.68 7.93
N PRO A 125 -21.50 -21.53 7.46
CA PRO A 125 -22.66 -21.52 6.57
C PRO A 125 -22.35 -22.38 5.32
N THR A 126 -23.22 -23.31 4.99
CA THR A 126 -23.07 -24.18 3.81
C THR A 126 -23.43 -23.50 2.48
N ASN A 127 -24.01 -22.32 2.54
CA ASN A 127 -24.50 -21.57 1.37
C ASN A 127 -23.56 -20.39 1.02
N TRP A 128 -22.30 -20.69 0.73
CA TRP A 128 -21.44 -19.71 0.05
C TRP A 128 -21.84 -19.66 -1.43
N PRO A 129 -22.00 -18.47 -2.04
CA PRO A 129 -22.15 -18.39 -3.48
C PRO A 129 -20.89 -18.98 -4.13
N ASP A 130 -21.06 -20.00 -4.96
CA ASP A 130 -19.95 -20.77 -5.55
C ASP A 130 -19.01 -19.91 -6.39
N GLN A 131 -19.48 -18.86 -7.01
CA GLN A 131 -18.67 -17.81 -7.67
C GLN A 131 -19.51 -16.55 -7.90
N LEU A 132 -18.90 -15.38 -7.66
CA LEU A 132 -19.44 -14.14 -8.18
C LEU A 132 -19.15 -14.07 -9.68
N PRO A 133 -20.15 -13.78 -10.54
CA PRO A 133 -19.93 -13.69 -11.97
C PRO A 133 -18.91 -12.61 -12.30
N MET A 134 -17.93 -12.95 -13.13
CA MET A 134 -16.99 -12.00 -13.73
C MET A 134 -17.69 -11.30 -14.89
N THR A 135 -17.97 -10.03 -14.79
CA THR A 135 -18.45 -9.24 -15.92
C THR A 135 -17.34 -8.33 -16.44
N PRO A 136 -16.99 -8.41 -17.72
CA PRO A 136 -16.09 -7.42 -18.32
C PRO A 136 -16.80 -6.06 -18.33
N GLY A 137 -16.27 -5.05 -17.63
CA GLY A 137 -16.88 -3.71 -17.70
C GLY A 137 -16.49 -2.72 -16.62
N SER A 138 -16.04 -3.16 -15.46
CA SER A 138 -15.59 -2.24 -14.38
C SER A 138 -14.10 -1.89 -14.43
N THR A 139 -13.33 -2.47 -15.34
CA THR A 139 -11.91 -2.17 -15.52
C THR A 139 -11.63 -0.68 -15.73
N GLY A 140 -12.52 0.04 -16.40
CA GLY A 140 -12.41 1.49 -16.59
C GLY A 140 -12.47 2.28 -15.28
N ARG A 141 -13.42 1.97 -14.39
CA ARG A 141 -13.57 2.66 -13.10
C ARG A 141 -12.40 2.39 -12.16
N ILE A 142 -11.91 1.16 -12.10
CA ILE A 142 -10.73 0.80 -11.31
C ILE A 142 -9.49 1.53 -11.84
N HIS A 143 -9.34 1.61 -13.15
CA HIS A 143 -8.24 2.35 -13.76
C HIS A 143 -8.29 3.84 -13.43
N GLN A 144 -9.44 4.48 -13.56
CA GLN A 144 -9.66 5.89 -13.18
C GLN A 144 -9.33 6.13 -11.70
N LEU A 145 -9.79 5.25 -10.81
CA LEU A 145 -9.50 5.33 -9.39
C LEU A 145 -7.99 5.22 -9.09
N ARG A 146 -7.31 4.30 -9.75
CA ARG A 146 -5.85 4.16 -9.62
C ARG A 146 -5.10 5.39 -10.12
N GLN A 147 -5.52 5.98 -11.24
CA GLN A 147 -4.94 7.22 -11.75
C GLN A 147 -5.18 8.38 -10.79
N LEU A 148 -6.40 8.53 -10.27
CA LEU A 148 -6.73 9.54 -9.26
C LEU A 148 -5.80 9.43 -8.05
N MET A 149 -5.69 8.23 -7.46
CA MET A 149 -4.88 8.00 -6.27
C MET A 149 -3.39 8.23 -6.52
N SER A 150 -2.87 7.80 -7.68
CA SER A 150 -1.47 8.05 -8.05
C SER A 150 -1.17 9.53 -8.21
N HIS A 151 -2.13 10.31 -8.72
CA HIS A 151 -1.97 11.76 -8.93
C HIS A 151 -2.15 12.55 -7.64
N SER A 152 -3.17 12.22 -6.84
CA SER A 152 -3.60 13.06 -5.71
C SER A 152 -3.03 12.60 -4.37
N ALA A 153 -2.87 11.28 -4.17
CA ALA A 153 -2.34 10.68 -2.94
C ALA A 153 -0.96 10.03 -3.14
N GLY A 154 -0.24 10.40 -4.19
CA GLY A 154 1.09 9.91 -4.51
C GLY A 154 2.17 10.39 -3.53
N ILE A 155 3.42 10.43 -4.00
CA ILE A 155 4.61 10.76 -3.19
C ILE A 155 4.62 12.23 -2.79
N ILE A 156 4.16 13.13 -3.66
CA ILE A 156 4.03 14.57 -3.42
C ILE A 156 2.55 14.92 -3.55
N ARG A 157 1.98 15.47 -2.51
CA ARG A 157 0.56 15.87 -2.43
C ARG A 157 0.44 17.38 -2.36
N THR A 158 -0.73 17.89 -2.73
CA THR A 158 -1.17 19.25 -2.43
C THR A 158 -2.58 19.22 -1.85
N GLN A 159 -2.93 20.19 -1.01
CA GLN A 159 -4.29 20.30 -0.47
C GLN A 159 -5.35 20.39 -1.59
N ALA A 160 -5.05 21.16 -2.64
CA ALA A 160 -5.93 21.30 -3.79
C ALA A 160 -6.22 19.95 -4.50
N GLN A 161 -5.18 19.12 -4.71
CA GLN A 161 -5.35 17.80 -5.30
C GLN A 161 -6.14 16.83 -4.40
N LEU A 162 -5.90 16.90 -3.09
CA LEU A 162 -6.64 16.08 -2.12
C LEU A 162 -8.13 16.45 -2.08
N HIS A 163 -8.46 17.74 -2.07
CA HIS A 163 -9.86 18.21 -2.14
C HIS A 163 -10.54 17.82 -3.45
N ALA A 164 -9.85 17.95 -4.58
CA ALA A 164 -10.38 17.54 -5.87
C ALA A 164 -10.63 16.01 -5.92
N ALA A 165 -9.74 15.22 -5.31
CA ALA A 165 -9.91 13.77 -5.20
C ALA A 165 -11.10 13.41 -4.31
N SER A 166 -11.28 14.10 -3.18
CA SER A 166 -12.46 13.90 -2.31
C SER A 166 -13.77 14.15 -3.08
N ALA A 167 -13.86 15.29 -3.78
CA ALA A 167 -15.05 15.62 -4.58
C ALA A 167 -15.32 14.56 -5.66
N PHE A 168 -14.28 14.07 -6.34
CA PHE A 168 -14.42 13.00 -7.33
C PHE A 168 -14.95 11.71 -6.71
N LEU A 169 -14.43 11.31 -5.54
CA LEU A 169 -14.87 10.10 -4.84
C LEU A 169 -16.32 10.23 -4.37
N ASP A 170 -16.74 11.40 -3.90
CA ASP A 170 -18.14 11.66 -3.48
C ASP A 170 -19.12 11.56 -4.68
N GLU A 171 -18.69 12.05 -5.85
CA GLU A 171 -19.49 11.95 -7.09
C GLU A 171 -19.58 10.52 -7.62
N HIS A 172 -18.53 9.72 -7.45
CA HIS A 172 -18.40 8.37 -7.99
C HIS A 172 -18.60 7.28 -6.93
N CYS A 173 -19.67 7.39 -6.14
CA CYS A 173 -19.97 6.51 -5.01
C CYS A 173 -19.77 5.01 -5.28
N PRO A 174 -19.42 4.24 -4.25
CA PRO A 174 -19.30 2.79 -4.35
C PRO A 174 -20.64 2.14 -4.67
N ILE A 175 -20.60 0.96 -5.26
CA ILE A 175 -21.79 0.20 -5.61
C ILE A 175 -22.39 -0.39 -4.33
N LYS A 176 -23.63 -0.01 -3.99
CA LYS A 176 -24.28 -0.44 -2.72
C LYS A 176 -24.47 -1.95 -2.61
N GLN A 177 -24.75 -2.62 -3.73
CA GLN A 177 -24.94 -4.07 -3.79
C GLN A 177 -24.16 -4.63 -4.98
N PRO A 178 -22.84 -4.89 -4.80
CA PRO A 178 -22.03 -5.44 -5.87
C PRO A 178 -22.44 -6.89 -6.15
N CYS A 179 -22.79 -7.17 -7.40
CA CYS A 179 -23.21 -8.48 -7.88
C CYS A 179 -22.11 -9.23 -8.66
N THR A 180 -20.98 -8.57 -8.92
CA THR A 180 -19.86 -9.14 -9.66
C THR A 180 -18.55 -8.90 -8.94
N TYR A 181 -17.52 -9.72 -9.23
CA TYR A 181 -16.20 -9.58 -8.65
C TYR A 181 -15.61 -8.17 -8.87
N ASP A 182 -15.71 -7.65 -10.08
CA ASP A 182 -15.20 -6.33 -10.43
C ASP A 182 -15.91 -5.20 -9.68
N GLN A 183 -17.23 -5.29 -9.54
CA GLN A 183 -18.00 -4.32 -8.76
C GLN A 183 -17.63 -4.35 -7.28
N TRP A 184 -17.40 -5.55 -6.75
CA TRP A 184 -16.94 -5.75 -5.38
C TRP A 184 -15.54 -5.19 -5.18
N GLN A 185 -14.61 -5.48 -6.11
CA GLN A 185 -13.25 -4.94 -6.10
C GLN A 185 -13.26 -3.41 -6.18
N TYR A 186 -14.05 -2.83 -7.08
CA TYR A 186 -14.20 -1.36 -7.16
C TYR A 186 -14.70 -0.78 -5.85
N THR A 187 -15.72 -1.38 -5.24
CA THR A 187 -16.31 -0.91 -3.98
C THR A 187 -15.28 -0.88 -2.85
N ILE A 188 -14.49 -1.94 -2.69
CA ILE A 188 -13.42 -1.99 -1.69
C ILE A 188 -12.35 -0.95 -1.97
N LEU A 189 -11.85 -0.88 -3.20
CA LEU A 189 -10.81 0.08 -3.57
C LEU A 189 -11.29 1.52 -3.39
N HIS A 190 -12.55 1.83 -3.72
CA HIS A 190 -13.14 3.14 -3.51
C HIS A 190 -13.23 3.48 -2.02
N THR A 191 -13.70 2.56 -1.19
CA THR A 191 -13.78 2.76 0.27
C THR A 191 -12.40 3.07 0.85
N VAL A 192 -11.38 2.26 0.51
CA VAL A 192 -10.00 2.50 0.96
C VAL A 192 -9.46 3.83 0.46
N ALA A 193 -9.72 4.19 -0.80
CA ALA A 193 -9.30 5.48 -1.37
C ALA A 193 -9.92 6.66 -0.62
N THR A 194 -11.22 6.59 -0.31
CA THR A 194 -11.93 7.63 0.46
C THR A 194 -11.29 7.83 1.84
N GLU A 195 -10.99 6.74 2.54
CA GLU A 195 -10.33 6.80 3.86
C GLU A 195 -8.92 7.41 3.76
N ILE A 196 -8.11 7.00 2.77
CA ILE A 196 -6.77 7.56 2.55
C ILE A 196 -6.83 9.07 2.27
N ILE A 197 -7.77 9.53 1.43
CA ILE A 197 -7.93 10.96 1.12
C ILE A 197 -8.39 11.72 2.36
N ARG A 198 -9.39 11.20 3.09
CA ARG A 198 -9.88 11.81 4.32
C ARG A 198 -8.77 11.97 5.37
N ASP A 199 -8.01 10.91 5.61
CA ASP A 199 -6.92 10.94 6.58
C ASP A 199 -5.78 11.85 6.11
N SER A 200 -5.52 11.92 4.79
CA SER A 200 -4.55 12.86 4.22
C SER A 200 -4.96 14.31 4.40
N LEU A 201 -6.24 14.64 4.26
CA LEU A 201 -6.80 15.97 4.49
C LEU A 201 -6.80 16.36 5.98
N ALA A 202 -6.90 15.40 6.88
CA ALA A 202 -6.83 15.62 8.32
C ALA A 202 -5.41 15.89 8.84
N GLN A 203 -4.37 15.60 8.05
CA GLN A 203 -2.99 15.88 8.45
C GLN A 203 -2.71 17.37 8.47
N THR A 204 -2.12 17.86 9.55
CA THR A 204 -1.76 19.26 9.74
C THR A 204 -0.28 19.56 9.50
N GLU A 205 0.55 18.52 9.43
CA GLU A 205 1.99 18.64 9.23
C GLU A 205 2.55 17.40 8.49
N ASN A 206 3.73 17.56 7.87
CA ASN A 206 4.43 16.50 7.19
C ASN A 206 5.13 15.57 8.19
N CYS A 207 4.81 14.28 8.19
CA CYS A 207 5.36 13.30 9.11
C CYS A 207 5.67 11.97 8.41
N GLY A 208 6.84 11.40 8.71
CA GLY A 208 7.24 10.08 8.20
C GLY A 208 7.26 9.99 6.67
N SER A 209 6.44 9.13 6.11
CA SER A 209 6.28 8.95 4.65
C SER A 209 5.25 9.90 4.04
N PHE A 210 4.39 10.54 4.84
CA PHE A 210 3.43 11.52 4.36
C PHE A 210 4.12 12.85 4.01
N PHE A 211 3.88 13.34 2.80
CA PHE A 211 4.39 14.64 2.35
C PHE A 211 3.34 15.39 1.52
N CYS A 212 2.95 16.57 2.02
CA CYS A 212 2.10 17.54 1.33
C CYS A 212 2.86 18.86 1.24
N GLN A 213 2.95 19.43 0.03
CA GLN A 213 3.73 20.66 -0.22
C GLN A 213 3.25 21.86 0.59
N ASP A 214 1.95 21.90 0.86
CA ASP A 214 1.29 23.03 1.53
C ASP A 214 1.42 22.98 3.07
N LEU A 215 2.01 21.90 3.61
CA LEU A 215 2.13 21.69 5.06
C LEU A 215 3.56 21.87 5.56
N ALA A 216 3.68 22.35 6.80
CA ALA A 216 4.97 22.46 7.49
C ALA A 216 5.59 21.07 7.75
N ILE A 217 6.91 21.01 7.93
CA ILE A 217 7.60 19.78 8.36
C ILE A 217 7.43 19.65 9.87
N CYS A 218 7.00 18.49 10.34
CA CYS A 218 6.97 18.16 11.76
C CYS A 218 8.35 18.29 12.38
N THR A 219 8.49 19.15 13.38
CA THR A 219 9.75 19.38 14.13
C THR A 219 9.82 18.54 15.40
N GLN A 220 8.76 17.82 15.77
CA GLN A 220 8.72 17.01 16.98
C GLN A 220 9.30 15.60 16.71
N SER A 221 10.26 15.19 17.54
CA SER A 221 10.71 13.82 17.65
C SER A 221 9.59 12.99 18.27
N GLY A 222 8.79 12.31 17.43
CA GLY A 222 7.72 11.45 17.91
C GLY A 222 6.36 11.71 17.27
N CYS A 223 6.29 11.94 15.95
CA CYS A 223 5.02 11.91 15.24
C CYS A 223 4.36 10.54 15.46
N SER A 224 3.42 10.46 16.37
CA SER A 224 2.53 9.32 16.51
C SER A 224 1.32 9.56 15.61
N PHE A 225 1.06 8.67 14.67
CA PHE A 225 -0.24 8.60 14.03
C PHE A 225 -1.29 8.23 15.09
N PRO A 226 -2.49 8.82 15.03
CA PRO A 226 -3.57 8.50 15.95
C PRO A 226 -4.00 7.04 15.90
#